data_c61cce61242f261225495091a2bcfaae
#
_entry.id   c61cce61242f261225495091a2bcfaae
#
_cell.length_a   1.000
_cell.length_b   1.000
_cell.length_c   1.000
_cell.angle_alpha   90.00
_cell.angle_beta   90.00
_cell.angle_gamma   90.00
#
_symmetry.space_group_name_H-M   'P 1'
#
loop_
_entity.id
_entity.type
_entity.pdbx_description
1 polymer ?
#
loop_
_entity_poly.entity_id
_entity_poly.type
_entity_poly.pdbx_seq_one_letter_code
_entity_poly.pdbx_strand_id
1 'polypeptide(L)'
;GTAGLRGIMGPGTNRMNVAVIQRVTQGIADYLLGKSAMPAEPVALESYPEQSEPDLTNAPAVAISYDSRHNSRLFAETTASVLAANNIRVFMFRQMMPVPALSYVTRQLKCRMGIMITASHNAKEYNGFKVYGADGGQILADTADEILEKINGVEYFTGPKKMTFDEALHA
;
A
#
# COMPACT_ATOMS: atom_id res chain seq x y z
N GLY A 1 3.99 10.63 15.20
CA GLY A 1 2.79 10.14 14.54
C GLY A 1 3.02 8.80 13.88
N THR A 2 1.98 8.05 13.64
CA THR A 2 2.04 6.79 12.90
C THR A 2 2.15 7.11 11.40
N ALA A 3 3.09 6.53 10.69
CA ALA A 3 3.20 6.63 9.24
C ALA A 3 1.99 5.93 8.57
N GLY A 4 0.94 6.68 8.30
CA GLY A 4 -0.32 6.21 7.73
C GLY A 4 -1.55 6.88 8.34
N LEU A 5 -2.71 6.29 8.09
CA LEU A 5 -4.01 6.76 8.58
C LEU A 5 -4.59 5.81 9.62
N ARG A 6 -5.33 6.35 10.56
CA ARG A 6 -6.15 5.58 11.50
C ARG A 6 -7.36 6.41 11.95
N GLY A 7 -8.53 5.81 11.89
CA GLY A 7 -9.76 6.48 12.28
C GLY A 7 -10.93 5.53 12.48
N ILE A 8 -12.01 6.06 12.99
CA ILE A 8 -13.29 5.35 13.09
C ILE A 8 -13.84 5.13 11.67
N MET A 9 -14.37 3.94 11.43
CA MET A 9 -15.05 3.62 10.16
C MET A 9 -16.38 4.35 10.06
N GLY A 10 -16.73 4.81 8.87
CA GLY A 10 -18.01 5.47 8.61
C GLY A 10 -17.95 6.45 7.43
N PRO A 11 -19.07 7.07 7.09
CA PRO A 11 -19.13 8.07 6.02
C PRO A 11 -18.42 9.37 6.44
N GLY A 12 -17.94 10.11 5.43
CA GLY A 12 -17.27 11.40 5.61
C GLY A 12 -15.77 11.36 5.38
N THR A 13 -15.20 12.52 5.10
CA THR A 13 -13.79 12.67 4.69
C THR A 13 -12.79 12.51 5.84
N ASN A 14 -13.26 12.55 7.09
CA ASN A 14 -12.47 12.34 8.30
C ASN A 14 -12.66 10.95 8.92
N ARG A 15 -13.23 10.00 8.18
CA ARG A 15 -13.50 8.62 8.60
C ARG A 15 -12.81 7.63 7.67
N MET A 16 -12.61 6.40 8.16
CA MET A 16 -12.11 5.31 7.33
C MET A 16 -13.26 4.72 6.51
N ASN A 17 -13.18 4.85 5.20
CA ASN A 17 -14.13 4.32 4.22
C ASN A 17 -13.45 4.16 2.84
N VAL A 18 -14.17 3.55 1.90
CA VAL A 18 -13.66 3.25 0.55
C VAL A 18 -13.15 4.52 -0.17
N ALA A 19 -13.88 5.65 -0.09
CA ALA A 19 -13.47 6.88 -0.77
C ALA A 19 -12.14 7.44 -0.21
N VAL A 20 -11.97 7.39 1.12
CA VAL A 20 -10.71 7.80 1.77
C VAL A 20 -9.58 6.84 1.39
N ILE A 21 -9.81 5.52 1.38
CA ILE A 21 -8.81 4.54 0.93
C ILE A 21 -8.41 4.78 -0.52
N GLN A 22 -9.36 5.00 -1.42
CA GLN A 22 -9.08 5.30 -2.83
C GLN A 22 -8.19 6.54 -2.98
N ARG A 23 -8.55 7.64 -2.29
CA ARG A 23 -7.79 8.88 -2.32
C ARG A 23 -6.35 8.70 -1.83
N VAL A 24 -6.18 8.05 -0.69
CA VAL A 24 -4.86 7.81 -0.09
C VAL A 24 -4.02 6.92 -0.99
N THR A 25 -4.63 5.88 -1.55
CA THR A 25 -3.92 4.96 -2.44
C THR A 25 -3.52 5.65 -3.75
N GLN A 26 -4.34 6.55 -4.29
CA GLN A 26 -3.95 7.35 -5.46
C GLN A 26 -2.75 8.23 -5.17
N GLY A 27 -2.73 8.92 -4.01
CA GLY A 27 -1.56 9.72 -3.62
C GLY A 27 -0.29 8.90 -3.47
N ILE A 28 -0.40 7.66 -2.98
CA ILE A 28 0.72 6.71 -2.94
C ILE A 28 1.15 6.30 -4.36
N ALA A 29 0.20 6.03 -5.25
CA ALA A 29 0.50 5.72 -6.64
C ALA A 29 1.25 6.88 -7.33
N ASP A 30 0.78 8.10 -7.15
CA ASP A 30 1.42 9.30 -7.70
C ASP A 30 2.83 9.52 -7.14
N TYR A 31 3.04 9.23 -5.84
CA TYR A 31 4.35 9.26 -5.22
C TYR A 31 5.29 8.21 -5.84
N LEU A 32 4.85 6.96 -5.96
CA LEU A 32 5.65 5.86 -6.50
C LEU A 32 6.03 6.09 -7.97
N LEU A 33 5.09 6.56 -8.78
CA LEU A 33 5.32 6.85 -10.19
C LEU A 33 6.25 8.06 -10.38
N GLY A 34 6.14 9.08 -9.53
CA GLY A 34 7.07 10.21 -9.53
C GLY A 34 8.50 9.85 -9.14
N LYS A 35 8.69 8.81 -8.32
CA LYS A 35 10.00 8.27 -7.93
C LYS A 35 10.54 7.18 -8.87
N SER A 36 9.72 6.63 -9.78
CA SER A 36 10.12 5.56 -10.71
C SER A 36 11.22 5.99 -11.71
N ALA A 37 11.46 7.28 -11.87
CA ALA A 37 12.56 7.80 -12.67
C ALA A 37 13.93 7.70 -11.96
N MET A 38 14.00 7.32 -10.68
CA MET A 38 15.26 7.11 -9.95
C MET A 38 15.56 5.61 -9.81
N PRO A 39 16.78 5.15 -10.12
CA PRO A 39 17.18 3.77 -9.85
C PRO A 39 17.04 3.49 -8.35
N ALA A 40 16.51 2.32 -7.99
CA ALA A 40 16.48 1.87 -6.60
C ALA A 40 17.93 1.74 -6.10
N GLU A 41 18.29 2.47 -5.05
CA GLU A 41 19.55 2.21 -4.34
C GLU A 41 19.55 0.75 -3.84
N PRO A 42 20.57 -0.05 -4.18
CA PRO A 42 20.63 -1.43 -3.72
C PRO A 42 20.86 -1.44 -2.20
N VAL A 43 19.86 -1.84 -1.42
CA VAL A 43 20.11 -2.23 -0.03
C VAL A 43 20.89 -3.53 -0.10
N ALA A 44 22.17 -3.50 0.33
CA ALA A 44 23.00 -4.67 0.42
C ALA A 44 22.41 -5.64 1.46
N LEU A 45 21.69 -6.65 0.99
CA LEU A 45 21.30 -7.82 1.76
C LEU A 45 22.33 -8.91 1.49
N GLU A 46 22.99 -9.35 2.55
CA GLU A 46 23.86 -10.52 2.50
C GLU A 46 23.11 -11.72 1.88
N SER A 47 23.82 -12.41 1.01
CA SER A 47 23.39 -13.43 0.07
C SER A 47 22.47 -14.52 0.62
N TYR A 48 21.24 -14.56 0.08
CA TYR A 48 20.43 -15.78 0.02
C TYR A 48 20.56 -16.40 -1.38
N PRO A 49 20.48 -17.74 -1.52
CA PRO A 49 20.71 -18.39 -2.80
C PRO A 49 19.70 -17.95 -3.87
N GLU A 50 20.27 -17.64 -5.01
CA GLU A 50 19.62 -17.18 -6.23
C GLU A 50 18.62 -18.24 -6.73
N GLN A 51 17.32 -17.95 -6.58
CA GLN A 51 16.29 -18.64 -7.36
C GLN A 51 15.97 -17.75 -8.57
N SER A 52 15.97 -18.35 -9.75
CA SER A 52 15.76 -17.73 -11.05
C SER A 52 14.65 -16.67 -11.03
N GLU A 53 15.04 -15.42 -11.27
CA GLU A 53 14.16 -14.24 -11.26
C GLU A 53 13.13 -14.31 -12.38
N PRO A 54 11.82 -14.05 -12.10
CA PRO A 54 10.93 -13.62 -13.17
C PRO A 54 11.42 -12.25 -13.66
N ASP A 55 11.47 -12.09 -14.96
CA ASP A 55 11.74 -10.79 -15.63
C ASP A 55 10.65 -9.79 -15.23
N LEU A 56 10.89 -9.10 -14.13
CA LEU A 56 9.97 -8.14 -13.57
C LEU A 56 10.27 -6.80 -14.21
N THR A 57 9.54 -6.50 -15.30
CA THR A 57 9.50 -5.17 -15.90
C THR A 57 9.62 -4.04 -14.88
N ASN A 58 10.24 -2.92 -15.22
CA ASN A 58 10.57 -1.74 -14.39
C ASN A 58 9.39 -1.10 -13.60
N ALA A 59 8.20 -1.68 -13.60
CA ALA A 59 7.04 -1.19 -12.87
C ALA A 59 7.21 -1.35 -11.35
N PRO A 60 6.90 -0.33 -10.54
CA PRO A 60 6.95 -0.44 -9.09
C PRO A 60 5.98 -1.51 -8.61
N ALA A 61 6.35 -2.21 -7.52
CA ALA A 61 5.52 -3.23 -6.90
C ALA A 61 5.19 -2.86 -5.46
N VAL A 62 3.99 -3.25 -4.99
CA VAL A 62 3.51 -3.02 -3.63
C VAL A 62 2.98 -4.32 -3.04
N ALA A 63 3.41 -4.66 -1.82
CA ALA A 63 2.87 -5.77 -1.05
C ALA A 63 1.71 -5.29 -0.17
N ILE A 64 0.61 -6.06 -0.08
CA ILE A 64 -0.56 -5.69 0.73
C ILE A 64 -0.91 -6.83 1.68
N SER A 65 -1.12 -6.49 2.95
CA SER A 65 -1.68 -7.38 3.97
C SER A 65 -2.78 -6.69 4.75
N TYR A 66 -3.58 -7.48 5.44
CA TYR A 66 -4.71 -7.01 6.23
C TYR A 66 -4.96 -7.91 7.43
N ASP A 67 -5.63 -7.36 8.45
CA ASP A 67 -6.04 -8.09 9.65
C ASP A 67 -7.51 -8.52 9.62
N SER A 68 -8.01 -9.04 10.74
CA SER A 68 -9.38 -9.56 10.89
C SER A 68 -10.44 -8.48 11.18
N ARG A 69 -10.10 -7.21 11.15
CA ARG A 69 -11.05 -6.12 11.43
C ARG A 69 -12.12 -6.01 10.36
N HIS A 70 -13.27 -5.47 10.75
CA HIS A 70 -14.32 -5.13 9.81
C HIS A 70 -13.74 -4.26 8.67
N ASN A 71 -14.13 -4.58 7.44
CA ASN A 71 -13.70 -3.92 6.21
C ASN A 71 -12.19 -3.99 5.88
N SER A 72 -11.34 -4.67 6.66
CA SER A 72 -9.91 -4.74 6.35
C SER A 72 -9.66 -5.37 4.99
N ARG A 73 -10.34 -6.46 4.66
CA ARG A 73 -10.26 -7.09 3.33
C ARG A 73 -10.78 -6.16 2.23
N LEU A 74 -11.94 -5.54 2.41
CA LEU A 74 -12.50 -4.57 1.45
C LEU A 74 -11.52 -3.42 1.19
N PHE A 75 -10.89 -2.88 2.22
CA PHE A 75 -9.92 -1.80 2.08
C PHE A 75 -8.63 -2.27 1.38
N ALA A 76 -8.18 -3.50 1.64
CA ALA A 76 -7.04 -4.09 0.93
C ALA A 76 -7.35 -4.31 -0.56
N GLU A 77 -8.52 -4.86 -0.91
CA GLU A 77 -9.00 -5.02 -2.28
C GLU A 77 -9.15 -3.67 -3.00
N THR A 78 -9.70 -2.66 -2.31
CA THR A 78 -9.78 -1.28 -2.83
C THR A 78 -8.40 -0.71 -3.13
N THR A 79 -7.44 -0.92 -2.22
CA THR A 79 -6.04 -0.51 -2.40
C THR A 79 -5.42 -1.19 -3.61
N ALA A 80 -5.58 -2.52 -3.73
CA ALA A 80 -5.08 -3.29 -4.86
C ALA A 80 -5.63 -2.76 -6.20
N SER A 81 -6.94 -2.50 -6.25
CA SER A 81 -7.64 -2.02 -7.45
C SER A 81 -7.12 -0.65 -7.92
N VAL A 82 -6.90 0.30 -7.00
CA VAL A 82 -6.37 1.63 -7.36
C VAL A 82 -4.91 1.54 -7.82
N LEU A 83 -4.08 0.73 -7.15
CA LEU A 83 -2.68 0.54 -7.55
C LEU A 83 -2.58 -0.10 -8.95
N ALA A 84 -3.35 -1.17 -9.20
CA ALA A 84 -3.40 -1.83 -10.51
C ALA A 84 -3.89 -0.88 -11.62
N ALA A 85 -4.91 -0.06 -11.34
CA ALA A 85 -5.40 0.98 -12.26
C ALA A 85 -4.33 2.05 -12.60
N ASN A 86 -3.29 2.16 -11.81
CA ASN A 86 -2.12 3.01 -12.04
C ASN A 86 -0.90 2.25 -12.59
N ASN A 87 -1.08 1.02 -13.10
CA ASN A 87 0.00 0.16 -13.60
C ASN A 87 1.10 -0.14 -12.56
N ILE A 88 0.72 -0.24 -11.29
CA ILE A 88 1.59 -0.65 -10.20
C ILE A 88 1.28 -2.11 -9.88
N ARG A 89 2.29 -2.97 -9.90
CA ARG A 89 2.14 -4.39 -9.57
C ARG A 89 1.78 -4.57 -8.10
N VAL A 90 0.87 -5.50 -7.84
CA VAL A 90 0.36 -5.75 -6.49
C VAL A 90 0.56 -7.20 -6.09
N PHE A 91 1.15 -7.41 -4.92
CA PHE A 91 1.23 -8.69 -4.25
C PHE A 91 0.37 -8.67 -3.00
N MET A 92 -0.87 -9.14 -3.10
CA MET A 92 -1.79 -9.17 -1.98
C MET A 92 -1.89 -10.58 -1.39
N PHE A 93 -1.77 -10.69 -0.07
CA PHE A 93 -2.01 -11.94 0.61
C PHE A 93 -3.47 -12.39 0.45
N ARG A 94 -3.67 -13.66 0.11
CA ARG A 94 -5.02 -14.27 0.00
C ARG A 94 -5.72 -14.37 1.35
N GLN A 95 -4.94 -14.50 2.42
CA GLN A 95 -5.41 -14.62 3.80
C GLN A 95 -4.83 -13.48 4.65
N MET A 96 -5.46 -13.26 5.81
CA MET A 96 -4.94 -12.34 6.81
C MET A 96 -3.54 -12.74 7.24
N MET A 97 -2.58 -11.81 7.16
CA MET A 97 -1.21 -12.07 7.57
C MET A 97 -0.70 -10.92 8.47
N PRO A 98 0.12 -11.24 9.48
CA PRO A 98 0.64 -10.24 10.40
C PRO A 98 1.72 -9.36 9.76
N VAL A 99 2.00 -8.22 10.38
CA VAL A 99 3.02 -7.25 9.91
C VAL A 99 4.39 -7.89 9.61
N PRO A 100 4.93 -8.82 10.41
CA PRO A 100 6.21 -9.46 10.08
C PRO A 100 6.22 -10.18 8.72
N ALA A 101 5.10 -10.82 8.35
CA ALA A 101 4.97 -11.46 7.04
C ALA A 101 4.96 -10.43 5.91
N LEU A 102 4.25 -9.31 6.08
CA LEU A 102 4.27 -8.20 5.13
C LEU A 102 5.69 -7.63 4.96
N SER A 103 6.36 -7.33 6.06
CA SER A 103 7.74 -6.82 6.07
C SER A 103 8.70 -7.76 5.31
N TYR A 104 8.59 -9.08 5.57
CA TYR A 104 9.39 -10.08 4.88
C TYR A 104 9.12 -10.11 3.37
N VAL A 105 7.85 -10.19 2.96
CA VAL A 105 7.45 -10.26 1.55
C VAL A 105 7.80 -8.97 0.81
N THR A 106 7.64 -7.80 1.43
CA THR A 106 8.03 -6.51 0.84
C THR A 106 9.50 -6.53 0.41
N ARG A 107 10.38 -7.03 1.26
CA ARG A 107 11.82 -7.16 0.95
C ARG A 107 12.09 -8.28 -0.04
N GLN A 108 11.50 -9.46 0.18
CA GLN A 108 11.76 -10.65 -0.63
C GLN A 108 11.34 -10.47 -2.09
N LEU A 109 10.21 -9.81 -2.32
CA LEU A 109 9.71 -9.53 -3.67
C LEU A 109 10.20 -8.16 -4.20
N LYS A 110 11.17 -7.52 -3.53
CA LYS A 110 11.73 -6.22 -3.91
C LYS A 110 10.65 -5.17 -4.16
N CYS A 111 9.57 -5.19 -3.34
CA CYS A 111 8.51 -4.21 -3.44
C CYS A 111 9.03 -2.83 -3.02
N ARG A 112 8.55 -1.79 -3.68
CA ARG A 112 8.85 -0.40 -3.30
C ARG A 112 8.18 0.00 -2.00
N MET A 113 7.03 -0.62 -1.70
CA MET A 113 6.27 -0.38 -0.47
C MET A 113 5.52 -1.62 -0.02
N GLY A 114 5.23 -1.66 1.29
CA GLY A 114 4.26 -2.55 1.90
C GLY A 114 3.10 -1.75 2.49
N ILE A 115 1.88 -2.28 2.40
CA ILE A 115 0.68 -1.67 2.96
C ILE A 115 0.01 -2.66 3.91
N MET A 116 -0.23 -2.24 5.14
CA MET A 116 -0.96 -3.03 6.14
C MET A 116 -2.27 -2.35 6.52
N ILE A 117 -3.38 -3.00 6.24
CA ILE A 117 -4.71 -2.54 6.66
C ILE A 117 -4.98 -3.05 8.08
N THR A 118 -4.85 -2.17 9.06
CA THR A 118 -5.01 -2.50 10.48
C THR A 118 -5.09 -1.25 11.34
N ALA A 119 -5.86 -1.30 12.41
CA ALA A 119 -5.82 -0.31 13.49
C ALA A 119 -5.10 -0.85 14.76
N SER A 120 -4.30 -1.92 14.63
CA SER A 120 -3.53 -2.48 15.74
C SER A 120 -4.42 -2.92 16.92
N HIS A 121 -4.29 -2.29 18.07
CA HIS A 121 -5.02 -2.59 19.32
C HIS A 121 -6.21 -1.64 19.58
N ASN A 122 -6.56 -0.77 18.66
CA ASN A 122 -7.72 0.10 18.83
C ASN A 122 -9.03 -0.69 18.88
N ALA A 123 -10.09 -0.07 19.41
CA ALA A 123 -11.43 -0.63 19.43
C ALA A 123 -11.92 -1.06 18.04
N LYS A 124 -12.92 -1.93 17.99
CA LYS A 124 -13.39 -2.58 16.74
C LYS A 124 -13.93 -1.60 15.69
N GLU A 125 -14.37 -0.43 16.11
CA GLU A 125 -14.89 0.64 15.25
C GLU A 125 -13.79 1.32 14.41
N TYR A 126 -12.52 1.14 14.81
CA TYR A 126 -11.38 1.73 14.12
C TYR A 126 -10.84 0.79 13.03
N ASN A 127 -10.37 1.38 11.95
CA ASN A 127 -9.46 0.73 11.03
C ASN A 127 -8.33 1.70 10.67
N GLY A 128 -7.35 1.24 9.92
CA GLY A 128 -6.19 2.04 9.57
C GLY A 128 -5.47 1.53 8.33
N PHE A 129 -4.57 2.36 7.87
CA PHE A 129 -3.78 2.16 6.67
C PHE A 129 -2.33 2.54 7.03
N LYS A 130 -1.44 1.56 7.15
CA LYS A 130 -0.04 1.76 7.50
C LYS A 130 0.85 1.50 6.29
N VAL A 131 1.86 2.34 6.12
CA VAL A 131 2.80 2.26 5.00
C VAL A 131 4.18 1.84 5.50
N TYR A 132 4.80 0.93 4.77
CA TYR A 132 6.14 0.37 5.00
C TYR A 132 7.02 0.66 3.78
N GLY A 133 8.28 0.98 4.00
CA GLY A 133 9.27 1.19 2.96
C GLY A 133 9.78 -0.13 2.34
N ALA A 134 10.63 -0.02 1.34
CA ALA A 134 11.25 -1.15 0.67
C ALA A 134 12.12 -2.01 1.62
N ASP A 135 12.62 -1.41 2.71
CA ASP A 135 13.35 -2.10 3.79
C ASP A 135 12.44 -2.96 4.69
N GLY A 136 11.10 -2.88 4.51
CA GLY A 136 10.11 -3.56 5.32
C GLY A 136 9.84 -2.91 6.69
N GLY A 137 10.47 -1.76 6.98
CA GLY A 137 10.18 -0.90 8.14
C GLY A 137 9.05 0.09 7.87
N GLN A 138 8.44 0.67 8.91
CA GLN A 138 7.51 1.78 8.70
C GLN A 138 8.26 2.98 8.09
N ILE A 139 7.62 3.66 7.13
CA ILE A 139 8.20 4.87 6.52
C ILE A 139 8.48 5.96 7.55
N LEU A 140 9.53 6.73 7.32
CA LEU A 140 9.92 7.86 8.15
C LEU A 140 9.06 9.09 7.86
N ALA A 141 9.19 10.12 8.71
CA ALA A 141 8.38 11.34 8.63
C ALA A 141 8.52 12.04 7.26
N ASP A 142 9.74 12.20 6.76
CA ASP A 142 9.97 12.88 5.48
C ASP A 142 9.25 12.19 4.31
N THR A 143 9.32 10.86 4.24
CA THR A 143 8.58 10.08 3.23
C THR A 143 7.07 10.18 3.43
N ALA A 144 6.61 10.21 4.68
CA ALA A 144 5.18 10.37 4.98
C ALA A 144 4.66 11.73 4.55
N ASP A 145 5.46 12.79 4.72
CA ASP A 145 5.11 14.16 4.32
C ASP A 145 5.06 14.30 2.79
N GLU A 146 6.02 13.71 2.06
CA GLU A 146 5.99 13.67 0.59
C GLU A 146 4.72 12.94 0.06
N ILE A 147 4.35 11.83 0.67
CA ILE A 147 3.13 11.10 0.33
C ILE A 147 1.89 11.93 0.66
N LEU A 148 1.87 12.60 1.81
CA LEU A 148 0.76 13.44 2.23
C LEU A 148 0.54 14.61 1.26
N GLU A 149 1.61 15.21 0.74
CA GLU A 149 1.52 16.24 -0.30
C GLU A 149 0.79 15.71 -1.55
N LYS A 150 1.16 14.51 -2.03
CA LYS A 150 0.47 13.86 -3.15
C LYS A 150 -1.01 13.59 -2.84
N ILE A 151 -1.32 13.04 -1.66
CA ILE A 151 -2.70 12.78 -1.23
C ILE A 151 -3.53 14.08 -1.22
N ASN A 152 -2.95 15.19 -0.78
CA ASN A 152 -3.65 16.48 -0.73
C ASN A 152 -4.02 17.02 -2.12
N GLY A 153 -3.24 16.67 -3.15
CA GLY A 153 -3.54 16.99 -4.54
C GLY A 153 -4.64 16.13 -5.19
N VAL A 154 -5.06 15.04 -4.56
CA VAL A 154 -6.08 14.13 -5.12
C VAL A 154 -7.48 14.54 -4.71
N GLU A 155 -8.35 14.80 -5.68
CA GLU A 155 -9.79 15.02 -5.46
C GLU A 155 -10.47 13.71 -5.00
N TYR A 156 -11.43 13.80 -4.06
CA TYR A 156 -11.99 12.62 -3.38
C TYR A 156 -12.68 11.62 -4.31
N PHE A 157 -13.45 12.10 -5.29
CA PHE A 157 -14.33 11.24 -6.07
C PHE A 157 -13.89 11.06 -7.52
N THR A 158 -13.23 12.05 -8.06
CA THR A 158 -12.79 12.11 -9.47
C THR A 158 -11.29 11.88 -9.65
N GLY A 159 -10.49 12.09 -8.60
CA GLY A 159 -9.05 11.94 -8.66
C GLY A 159 -8.55 10.48 -8.76
N PRO A 160 -9.07 9.53 -7.97
CA PRO A 160 -8.58 8.16 -8.00
C PRO A 160 -8.95 7.44 -9.30
N LYS A 161 -7.95 6.83 -9.95
CA LYS A 161 -8.20 5.84 -11.00
C LYS A 161 -8.86 4.61 -10.37
N LYS A 162 -9.78 3.99 -11.09
CA LYS A 162 -10.60 2.89 -10.58
C LYS A 162 -10.66 1.75 -11.57
N MET A 163 -10.60 0.55 -11.06
CA MET A 163 -11.01 -0.69 -11.70
C MET A 163 -11.65 -1.58 -10.64
N THR A 164 -12.38 -2.60 -11.04
CA THR A 164 -12.87 -3.61 -10.11
C THR A 164 -11.72 -4.47 -9.60
N PHE A 165 -11.94 -5.15 -8.47
CA PHE A 165 -10.91 -6.05 -7.94
C PHE A 165 -10.70 -7.26 -8.87
N ASP A 166 -11.77 -7.73 -9.52
CA ASP A 166 -11.67 -8.82 -10.50
C ASP A 166 -10.83 -8.40 -11.72
N GLU A 167 -10.97 -7.19 -12.22
CA GLU A 167 -10.10 -6.65 -13.27
C GLU A 167 -8.65 -6.56 -12.78
N ALA A 168 -8.43 -6.09 -11.56
CA ALA A 168 -7.10 -5.96 -10.96
C ALA A 168 -6.37 -7.31 -10.76
N LEU A 169 -7.11 -8.43 -10.63
CA LEU A 169 -6.54 -9.77 -10.56
C LEU A 169 -5.98 -10.26 -11.90
N HIS A 170 -6.34 -9.63 -13.01
CA HIS A 170 -5.95 -10.02 -14.36
C HIS A 170 -5.10 -8.95 -15.07
N ALA A 171 -4.82 -7.84 -14.39
CA ALA A 171 -3.96 -6.76 -14.86
C ALA A 171 -2.50 -7.02 -14.51
#